data_bc9daab1dc30c22d1fa81e86ce9bfe03
#
_entry.id   bc9daab1dc30c22d1fa81e86ce9bfe03
#
_cell.length_a   1.000
_cell.length_b   1.000
_cell.length_c   1.000
_cell.angle_alpha   90.00
_cell.angle_beta   90.00
_cell.angle_gamma   90.00
#
_symmetry.space_group_name_H-M   'P 1'
#
loop_
_entity.id
_entity.type
_entity.pdbx_description
1 polymer ?
#
loop_
_entity_poly.entity_id
_entity_poly.type
_entity_poly.pdbx_seq_one_letter_code
_entity_poly.pdbx_strand_id
1 'polypeptide(L)'
;EAGTLRIRVENTSALPVCLLGVRLRLTNLLTGQTAVRHYRLTARPKRTGVSEYRISRAHCGRIQLTAERCRLYDPFGLIGIRLGEPAVAAMTVQPKGFVQSVYVSPDANCPDDSENYAPDRTGYDLAEVYALREYAPGDSLRQMHWKLSSKLDKLVVREPSLPVRRSVLVFWERTQTASPEQSDAQADVVVTACRSLLESGVQFTVCWNDAQEQQCVSQPVRSVDELTGLLPRLLSAGTA
;
A
#
# COMPACT_ATOMS: atom_id res chain seq x y z
N GLU A 1 6.52 14.27 -13.50
CA GLU A 1 6.05 13.50 -14.68
C GLU A 1 4.72 14.04 -15.18
N ALA A 2 4.53 14.11 -16.49
CA ALA A 2 3.27 14.51 -17.11
C ALA A 2 2.40 13.26 -17.33
N GLY A 3 1.18 13.29 -16.82
CA GLY A 3 0.19 12.25 -17.11
C GLY A 3 -0.82 12.75 -18.14
N THR A 4 -1.47 11.81 -18.81
CA THR A 4 -2.55 12.13 -19.76
C THR A 4 -3.90 11.82 -19.12
N LEU A 5 -4.75 12.84 -19.04
CA LEU A 5 -6.17 12.66 -18.68
C LEU A 5 -6.96 12.48 -19.97
N ARG A 6 -7.62 11.34 -20.08
CA ARG A 6 -8.54 11.07 -21.21
C ARG A 6 -9.97 11.19 -20.72
N ILE A 7 -10.69 12.17 -21.27
CA ILE A 7 -12.12 12.36 -20.98
C ILE A 7 -12.92 11.84 -22.17
N ARG A 8 -13.83 10.91 -21.86
CA ARG A 8 -14.73 10.29 -22.84
C ARG A 8 -16.14 10.85 -22.65
N VAL A 9 -16.74 11.33 -23.74
CA VAL A 9 -18.12 11.82 -23.78
C VAL A 9 -18.91 10.97 -24.74
N GLU A 10 -19.93 10.31 -24.28
CA GLU A 10 -20.83 9.53 -25.10
C GLU A 10 -22.07 10.37 -25.45
N ASN A 11 -22.26 10.62 -26.73
CA ASN A 11 -23.40 11.35 -27.24
C ASN A 11 -24.38 10.38 -27.90
N THR A 12 -25.48 10.07 -27.20
CA THR A 12 -26.55 9.20 -27.68
C THR A 12 -27.62 9.95 -28.51
N SER A 13 -27.57 11.29 -28.51
CA SER A 13 -28.55 12.12 -29.20
C SER A 13 -28.28 12.20 -30.72
N ALA A 14 -29.31 12.60 -31.49
CA ALA A 14 -29.20 12.90 -32.90
C ALA A 14 -28.56 14.26 -33.20
N LEU A 15 -28.37 15.10 -32.17
CA LEU A 15 -27.76 16.41 -32.29
C LEU A 15 -26.29 16.38 -31.85
N PRO A 16 -25.43 17.20 -32.46
CA PRO A 16 -24.04 17.27 -32.02
C PRO A 16 -23.93 17.99 -30.66
N VAL A 17 -23.00 17.52 -29.82
CA VAL A 17 -22.54 18.25 -28.64
C VAL A 17 -21.47 19.25 -29.11
N CYS A 18 -21.89 20.49 -29.32
CA CYS A 18 -21.00 21.54 -29.84
C CYS A 18 -20.05 22.05 -28.76
N LEU A 19 -20.54 22.20 -27.52
CA LEU A 19 -19.75 22.67 -26.40
C LEU A 19 -20.28 22.03 -25.10
N LEU A 20 -19.48 21.16 -24.51
CA LEU A 20 -19.68 20.65 -23.16
C LEU A 20 -18.58 21.18 -22.25
N GLY A 21 -18.97 22.05 -21.32
CA GLY A 21 -18.08 22.58 -20.29
C GLY A 21 -18.04 21.63 -19.09
N VAL A 22 -16.88 21.15 -18.71
CA VAL A 22 -16.67 20.30 -17.53
C VAL A 22 -15.77 21.00 -16.55
N ARG A 23 -16.24 21.22 -15.32
CA ARG A 23 -15.44 21.67 -14.19
C ARG A 23 -14.99 20.43 -13.41
N LEU A 24 -13.70 20.16 -13.46
CA LEU A 24 -13.09 19.02 -12.80
C LEU A 24 -12.29 19.48 -11.58
N ARG A 25 -12.62 18.93 -10.41
CA ARG A 25 -11.81 19.07 -9.20
C ARG A 25 -10.87 17.88 -9.11
N LEU A 26 -9.59 18.16 -8.91
CA LEU A 26 -8.54 17.18 -8.65
C LEU A 26 -8.11 17.36 -7.21
N THR A 27 -8.28 16.34 -6.38
CA THR A 27 -7.87 16.35 -4.98
C THR A 27 -6.81 15.27 -4.78
N ASN A 28 -5.61 15.67 -4.35
CA ASN A 28 -4.58 14.72 -3.94
C ASN A 28 -4.87 14.29 -2.51
N LEU A 29 -5.21 13.01 -2.31
CA LEU A 29 -5.57 12.47 -1.00
C LEU A 29 -4.37 12.33 -0.07
N LEU A 30 -3.14 12.29 -0.60
CA LEU A 30 -1.92 12.23 0.21
C LEU A 30 -1.57 13.60 0.78
N THR A 31 -1.59 14.65 -0.05
CA THR A 31 -1.13 16.00 0.34
C THR A 31 -2.27 16.95 0.72
N GLY A 32 -3.53 16.56 0.50
CA GLY A 32 -4.70 17.42 0.70
C GLY A 32 -4.85 18.54 -0.35
N GLN A 33 -3.91 18.67 -1.27
CA GLN A 33 -3.96 19.72 -2.30
C GLN A 33 -5.12 19.53 -3.26
N THR A 34 -5.81 20.63 -3.56
CA THR A 34 -6.93 20.65 -4.50
C THR A 34 -6.68 21.63 -5.63
N ALA A 35 -6.94 21.20 -6.86
CA ALA A 35 -6.89 22.03 -8.05
C ALA A 35 -8.19 21.91 -8.85
N VAL A 36 -8.66 23.02 -9.40
CA VAL A 36 -9.84 23.02 -10.27
C VAL A 36 -9.41 23.32 -11.69
N ARG A 37 -9.89 22.53 -12.64
CA ARG A 37 -9.62 22.68 -14.07
C ARG A 37 -10.94 22.71 -14.84
N HIS A 38 -10.94 23.50 -15.91
CA HIS A 38 -12.07 23.62 -16.82
C HIS A 38 -11.70 23.02 -18.17
N TYR A 39 -12.52 22.09 -18.63
CA TYR A 39 -12.35 21.41 -19.91
C TYR A 39 -13.53 21.69 -20.82
N ARG A 40 -13.27 21.82 -22.13
CA ARG A 40 -14.27 21.98 -23.16
C ARG A 40 -14.21 20.77 -24.08
N LEU A 41 -15.34 20.12 -24.26
CA LEU A 41 -15.45 18.87 -24.98
C LEU A 41 -16.51 19.01 -26.09
N THR A 42 -16.33 18.23 -27.14
CA THR A 42 -17.29 18.13 -28.25
C THR A 42 -17.53 16.66 -28.56
N ALA A 43 -18.72 16.35 -29.07
CA ALA A 43 -19.02 14.98 -29.54
C ALA A 43 -19.97 15.03 -30.73
N ARG A 44 -19.69 14.24 -31.74
CA ARG A 44 -20.57 14.07 -32.92
C ARG A 44 -21.85 13.34 -32.53
N PRO A 45 -22.95 13.51 -33.28
CA PRO A 45 -24.21 12.79 -33.07
C PRO A 45 -23.97 11.27 -33.04
N LYS A 46 -24.58 10.59 -32.09
CA LYS A 46 -24.52 9.12 -31.91
C LYS A 46 -23.10 8.55 -31.91
N ARG A 47 -22.12 9.32 -31.42
CA ARG A 47 -20.71 8.93 -31.35
C ARG A 47 -20.10 9.32 -30.01
N THR A 48 -19.02 8.63 -29.69
CA THR A 48 -18.17 8.97 -28.55
C THR A 48 -17.11 9.97 -28.96
N GLY A 49 -17.05 11.11 -28.25
CA GLY A 49 -15.94 12.05 -28.30
C GLY A 49 -14.89 11.70 -27.24
N VAL A 50 -13.62 11.73 -27.61
CA VAL A 50 -12.50 11.54 -26.69
C VAL A 50 -11.60 12.75 -26.77
N SER A 51 -11.25 13.30 -25.62
CA SER A 51 -10.32 14.43 -25.53
C SER A 51 -9.21 14.09 -24.54
N GLU A 52 -7.97 14.36 -24.91
CA GLU A 52 -6.79 14.10 -24.12
C GLU A 52 -6.17 15.41 -23.65
N TYR A 53 -5.87 15.49 -22.36
CA TYR A 53 -5.27 16.65 -21.72
C TYR A 53 -4.04 16.24 -20.94
N ARG A 54 -2.98 16.99 -21.06
CA ARG A 54 -1.77 16.81 -20.25
C ARG A 54 -2.01 17.40 -18.86
N ILE A 55 -1.75 16.61 -17.85
CA ILE A 55 -1.75 17.05 -16.44
C ILE A 55 -0.31 16.96 -15.95
N SER A 56 0.29 18.12 -15.61
CA SER A 56 1.54 18.14 -14.86
C SER A 56 1.23 17.88 -13.39
N ARG A 57 2.04 17.09 -12.72
CA ARG A 57 1.87 16.70 -11.33
C ARG A 57 3.09 17.15 -10.56
N ALA A 58 2.85 17.85 -9.48
CA ALA A 58 3.92 18.30 -8.59
C ALA A 58 4.29 17.17 -7.60
N HIS A 59 3.28 16.45 -7.10
CA HIS A 59 3.43 15.51 -5.97
C HIS A 59 2.88 14.12 -6.31
N CYS A 60 3.41 13.09 -5.64
CA CYS A 60 2.86 11.75 -5.67
C CYS A 60 1.55 11.67 -4.85
N GLY A 61 0.85 10.55 -4.94
CA GLY A 61 -0.39 10.35 -4.19
C GLY A 61 -1.53 9.78 -5.01
N ARG A 62 -2.63 9.48 -4.33
CA ARG A 62 -3.88 9.14 -4.99
C ARG A 62 -4.66 10.41 -5.28
N ILE A 63 -4.88 10.69 -6.57
CA ILE A 63 -5.63 11.85 -7.02
C ILE A 63 -7.05 11.42 -7.34
N GLN A 64 -8.00 12.00 -6.60
CA GLN A 64 -9.41 11.87 -6.88
C GLN A 64 -9.83 12.96 -7.85
N LEU A 65 -10.50 12.56 -8.93
CA LEU A 65 -11.04 13.45 -9.95
C LEU A 65 -12.56 13.47 -9.83
N THR A 66 -13.14 14.63 -9.55
CA THR A 66 -14.59 14.79 -9.42
C THR A 66 -15.07 15.81 -10.43
N ALA A 67 -15.97 15.40 -11.32
CA ALA A 67 -16.64 16.33 -12.24
C ALA A 67 -17.79 17.03 -11.51
N GLU A 68 -17.51 18.21 -10.95
CA GLU A 68 -18.49 18.97 -10.13
C GLU A 68 -19.62 19.57 -10.92
N ARG A 69 -19.32 20.04 -12.13
CA ARG A 69 -20.30 20.70 -12.98
C ARG A 69 -20.04 20.33 -14.43
N CYS A 70 -21.06 19.73 -15.05
CA CYS A 70 -21.13 19.52 -16.48
C CYS A 70 -22.24 20.40 -17.04
N ARG A 71 -21.92 21.27 -18.02
CA ARG A 71 -22.90 22.12 -18.69
C ARG A 71 -22.80 21.92 -20.20
N LEU A 72 -23.93 21.56 -20.79
CA LEU A 72 -24.08 21.51 -22.23
C LEU A 72 -24.55 22.89 -22.71
N TYR A 73 -23.82 23.48 -23.63
CA TYR A 73 -24.16 24.77 -24.22
C TYR A 73 -24.68 24.59 -25.64
N ASP A 74 -25.54 25.52 -26.02
CA ASP A 74 -25.96 25.70 -27.41
C ASP A 74 -24.76 26.03 -28.31
N PRO A 75 -24.89 25.96 -29.65
CA PRO A 75 -23.79 26.25 -30.59
C PRO A 75 -23.21 27.65 -30.43
N PHE A 76 -24.00 28.61 -29.95
CA PHE A 76 -23.58 30.01 -29.73
C PHE A 76 -23.00 30.25 -28.33
N GLY A 77 -23.12 29.26 -27.42
CA GLY A 77 -22.64 29.37 -26.05
C GLY A 77 -23.46 30.28 -25.14
N LEU A 78 -24.68 30.66 -25.55
CA LEU A 78 -25.54 31.61 -24.85
C LEU A 78 -26.38 30.94 -23.76
N ILE A 79 -26.85 29.72 -24.02
CA ILE A 79 -27.70 28.97 -23.09
C ILE A 79 -26.96 27.71 -22.67
N GLY A 80 -26.84 27.48 -21.35
CA GLY A 80 -26.18 26.31 -20.80
C GLY A 80 -27.11 25.48 -19.89
N ILE A 81 -27.30 24.24 -20.22
CA ILE A 81 -28.10 23.28 -19.42
C ILE A 81 -27.14 22.45 -18.57
N ARG A 82 -27.45 22.32 -17.28
CA ARG A 82 -26.70 21.45 -16.36
C ARG A 82 -27.02 19.99 -16.65
N LEU A 83 -25.99 19.19 -16.86
CA LEU A 83 -26.09 17.74 -17.04
C LEU A 83 -25.81 17.01 -15.73
N GLY A 84 -26.64 16.03 -15.48
CA GLY A 84 -26.56 14.83 -14.64
C GLY A 84 -25.67 14.83 -13.40
N GLU A 85 -25.41 13.62 -12.95
CA GLU A 85 -24.63 13.32 -11.76
C GLU A 85 -23.12 13.50 -11.96
N PRO A 86 -22.39 13.89 -10.91
CA PRO A 86 -20.95 14.04 -10.99
C PRO A 86 -20.27 12.69 -11.24
N ALA A 87 -19.42 12.62 -12.26
CA ALA A 87 -18.54 11.47 -12.47
C ALA A 87 -17.33 11.58 -11.56
N VAL A 88 -16.98 10.46 -10.92
CA VAL A 88 -15.79 10.35 -10.05
C VAL A 88 -14.84 9.33 -10.65
N ALA A 89 -13.58 9.67 -10.70
CA ALA A 89 -12.50 8.77 -11.08
C ALA A 89 -11.31 8.97 -10.15
N ALA A 90 -10.43 7.98 -10.09
CA ALA A 90 -9.20 8.09 -9.32
C ALA A 90 -8.01 7.65 -10.16
N MET A 91 -6.85 8.26 -9.89
CA MET A 91 -5.57 7.87 -10.47
C MET A 91 -4.49 7.90 -9.40
N THR A 92 -3.53 7.00 -9.48
CA THR A 92 -2.41 6.95 -8.54
C THR A 92 -1.15 7.46 -9.24
N VAL A 93 -0.50 8.45 -8.62
CA VAL A 93 0.82 8.93 -9.01
C VAL A 93 1.83 8.26 -8.10
N GLN A 94 2.63 7.40 -8.67
CA GLN A 94 3.65 6.68 -7.92
C GLN A 94 4.76 7.65 -7.47
N PRO A 95 5.35 7.44 -6.29
CA PRO A 95 6.58 8.10 -5.88
C PRO A 95 7.70 7.82 -6.88
N LYS A 96 8.63 8.77 -7.02
CA LYS A 96 9.76 8.62 -7.96
C LYS A 96 10.72 7.54 -7.51
N GLY A 97 10.86 7.39 -6.21
CA GLY A 97 11.87 6.53 -5.60
C GLY A 97 13.28 7.03 -5.88
N PHE A 98 14.22 6.56 -5.12
CA PHE A 98 15.66 6.78 -5.33
C PHE A 98 16.40 5.47 -5.10
N VAL A 99 17.61 5.37 -5.61
CA VAL A 99 18.42 4.15 -5.42
C VAL A 99 19.03 4.22 -4.02
N GLN A 100 18.55 3.37 -3.12
CA GLN A 100 19.10 3.23 -1.78
C GLN A 100 19.03 1.77 -1.38
N SER A 101 20.15 1.26 -0.88
CA SER A 101 20.18 -0.06 -0.27
C SER A 101 19.69 0.04 1.16
N VAL A 102 18.69 -0.73 1.51
CA VAL A 102 18.25 -0.92 2.89
C VAL A 102 19.00 -2.12 3.44
N TYR A 103 19.84 -1.89 4.45
CA TYR A 103 20.51 -2.97 5.14
C TYR A 103 19.64 -3.45 6.29
N VAL A 104 19.24 -4.71 6.22
CA VAL A 104 18.57 -5.38 7.33
C VAL A 104 19.64 -6.12 8.10
N SER A 105 19.75 -5.85 9.42
CA SER A 105 20.74 -6.54 10.26
C SER A 105 20.57 -8.07 10.16
N PRO A 106 21.65 -8.84 10.07
CA PRO A 106 21.59 -10.31 10.07
C PRO A 106 20.81 -10.88 11.26
N ASP A 107 20.86 -10.19 12.40
CA ASP A 107 20.08 -10.55 13.60
C ASP A 107 18.55 -10.34 13.43
N ALA A 108 18.18 -9.48 12.48
CA ALA A 108 16.78 -9.23 12.12
C ALA A 108 16.34 -10.04 10.90
N ASN A 109 17.29 -10.57 10.13
CA ASN A 109 17.02 -11.28 8.89
C ASN A 109 17.04 -12.77 9.16
N CYS A 110 15.87 -13.37 9.30
CA CYS A 110 15.75 -14.82 9.30
C CYS A 110 15.36 -15.26 7.90
N PRO A 111 16.21 -16.03 7.19
CA PRO A 111 15.81 -16.72 5.98
C PRO A 111 14.56 -17.57 6.27
N ASP A 112 13.65 -17.67 5.33
CA ASP A 112 12.38 -18.40 5.45
C ASP A 112 12.57 -19.87 5.86
N ASP A 113 13.75 -20.44 5.63
CA ASP A 113 14.11 -21.83 5.93
C ASP A 113 14.88 -22.01 7.25
N SER A 114 15.27 -20.94 7.93
CA SER A 114 15.86 -21.06 9.25
C SER A 114 14.76 -20.99 10.29
N GLU A 115 14.42 -22.13 10.83
CA GLU A 115 13.67 -22.28 12.06
C GLU A 115 14.47 -21.64 13.20
N ASN A 116 14.36 -20.30 13.32
CA ASN A 116 14.95 -19.63 14.46
C ASN A 116 14.08 -19.84 15.68
N TYR A 117 14.74 -20.27 16.73
CA TYR A 117 14.12 -20.56 17.99
C TYR A 117 14.43 -19.46 19.01
N ALA A 118 13.48 -19.18 19.88
CA ALA A 118 13.66 -18.18 20.94
C ALA A 118 14.79 -18.68 21.88
N PRO A 119 15.85 -17.88 22.13
CA PRO A 119 16.96 -18.31 22.97
C PRO A 119 16.62 -18.29 24.47
N ASP A 120 15.52 -17.70 24.87
CA ASP A 120 15.15 -17.39 26.25
C ASP A 120 13.83 -18.04 26.69
N ARG A 121 13.15 -18.82 25.81
CA ARG A 121 11.84 -19.42 26.09
C ARG A 121 11.71 -20.83 25.58
N THR A 122 11.12 -21.69 26.42
CA THR A 122 10.69 -23.01 26.02
C THR A 122 9.42 -22.94 25.16
N GLY A 123 9.30 -23.81 24.18
CA GLY A 123 8.16 -23.87 23.26
C GLY A 123 7.50 -25.23 23.19
N TYR A 124 7.04 -25.59 22.02
CA TYR A 124 6.29 -26.82 21.77
C TYR A 124 6.89 -27.67 20.63
N ASP A 125 7.92 -27.22 19.96
CA ASP A 125 8.55 -27.95 18.86
C ASP A 125 9.57 -28.95 19.39
N LEU A 126 9.25 -30.23 19.23
CA LEU A 126 10.10 -31.34 19.63
C LEU A 126 11.19 -31.67 18.62
N ALA A 127 11.17 -31.10 17.44
CA ALA A 127 12.20 -31.32 16.42
C ALA A 127 13.54 -30.66 16.82
N GLU A 128 13.46 -29.51 17.49
CA GLU A 128 14.61 -28.81 18.03
C GLU A 128 14.59 -28.79 19.57
N VAL A 129 15.75 -28.98 20.17
CA VAL A 129 15.90 -29.02 21.60
C VAL A 129 16.48 -27.71 22.12
N TYR A 130 15.67 -26.95 22.89
CA TYR A 130 16.08 -25.73 23.54
C TYR A 130 17.13 -25.98 24.64
N ALA A 131 16.81 -26.91 25.54
CA ALA A 131 17.67 -27.25 26.66
C ALA A 131 17.47 -28.70 27.11
N LEU A 132 18.41 -29.17 27.92
CA LEU A 132 18.34 -30.44 28.60
C LEU A 132 18.30 -30.20 30.11
N ARG A 133 17.32 -30.72 30.80
CA ARG A 133 17.22 -30.63 32.27
C ARG A 133 16.91 -31.96 32.91
N GLU A 134 17.08 -32.02 34.20
CA GLU A 134 16.67 -33.18 34.95
C GLU A 134 15.14 -33.33 34.98
N TYR A 135 14.66 -34.54 34.97
CA TYR A 135 13.23 -34.88 35.04
C TYR A 135 12.60 -34.36 36.34
N ALA A 136 11.45 -33.72 36.20
CA ALA A 136 10.59 -33.38 37.33
C ALA A 136 9.26 -34.13 37.25
N PRO A 137 8.65 -34.47 38.41
CA PRO A 137 7.35 -35.11 38.41
C PRO A 137 6.31 -34.29 37.64
N GLY A 138 5.69 -34.92 36.62
CA GLY A 138 4.74 -34.28 35.74
C GLY A 138 5.26 -34.09 34.28
N ASP A 139 6.52 -34.32 34.04
CA ASP A 139 7.09 -34.25 32.70
C ASP A 139 6.63 -35.42 31.83
N SER A 140 6.43 -35.14 30.54
CA SER A 140 6.03 -36.13 29.55
C SER A 140 7.16 -37.12 29.21
N LEU A 141 6.88 -38.43 29.26
CA LEU A 141 7.83 -39.45 28.84
C LEU A 141 8.27 -39.35 27.38
N ARG A 142 7.48 -38.66 26.53
CA ARG A 142 7.83 -38.37 25.11
C ARG A 142 9.01 -37.44 24.99
N GLN A 143 9.24 -36.59 25.99
CA GLN A 143 10.33 -35.63 26.01
C GLN A 143 11.62 -36.18 26.60
N MET A 144 11.61 -37.45 27.06
CA MET A 144 12.75 -38.10 27.69
C MET A 144 13.89 -38.32 26.70
N HIS A 145 15.10 -37.90 27.08
CA HIS A 145 16.31 -38.19 26.33
C HIS A 145 16.95 -39.50 26.77
N TRP A 146 16.37 -40.62 26.38
CA TRP A 146 16.75 -41.96 26.85
C TRP A 146 18.25 -42.24 26.73
N LYS A 147 18.87 -41.88 25.61
CA LYS A 147 20.31 -42.10 25.36
C LYS A 147 21.19 -41.37 26.37
N LEU A 148 20.85 -40.14 26.73
CA LEU A 148 21.61 -39.35 27.69
C LEU A 148 21.30 -39.78 29.12
N SER A 149 20.05 -40.08 29.42
CA SER A 149 19.62 -40.57 30.70
C SER A 149 20.36 -41.86 31.09
N SER A 150 20.48 -42.80 30.13
CA SER A 150 21.24 -44.05 30.32
C SER A 150 22.74 -43.85 30.53
N LYS A 151 23.32 -42.77 29.93
CA LYS A 151 24.74 -42.47 30.08
C LYS A 151 25.06 -41.75 31.38
N LEU A 152 24.18 -40.91 31.88
CA LEU A 152 24.34 -40.11 33.08
C LEU A 152 23.78 -40.73 34.35
N ASP A 153 23.13 -41.87 34.22
CA ASP A 153 22.37 -42.53 35.29
C ASP A 153 21.37 -41.62 36.01
N LYS A 154 20.83 -40.66 35.26
CA LYS A 154 19.84 -39.68 35.70
C LYS A 154 18.81 -39.48 34.60
N LEU A 155 17.56 -39.29 34.99
CA LEU A 155 16.49 -38.99 34.02
C LEU A 155 16.62 -37.57 33.48
N VAL A 156 16.85 -37.42 32.17
CA VAL A 156 17.02 -36.15 31.45
C VAL A 156 15.89 -35.95 30.45
N VAL A 157 15.29 -34.78 30.48
CA VAL A 157 14.19 -34.39 29.62
C VAL A 157 14.70 -33.30 28.63
N ARG A 158 14.19 -33.39 27.40
CA ARG A 158 14.40 -32.35 26.35
C ARG A 158 13.31 -31.30 26.52
N GLU A 159 13.73 -30.07 26.66
CA GLU A 159 12.80 -28.94 26.55
C GLU A 159 12.67 -28.55 25.08
N PRO A 160 11.42 -28.53 24.55
CA PRO A 160 11.20 -28.18 23.16
C PRO A 160 11.47 -26.69 22.92
N SER A 161 11.88 -26.36 21.72
CA SER A 161 12.13 -24.98 21.29
C SER A 161 10.85 -24.27 20.87
N LEU A 162 10.84 -22.95 20.98
CA LEU A 162 9.77 -22.10 20.48
C LEU A 162 10.17 -21.54 19.12
N PRO A 163 9.55 -21.97 18.01
CA PRO A 163 9.83 -21.41 16.70
C PRO A 163 9.37 -19.94 16.66
N VAL A 164 10.27 -19.03 16.35
CA VAL A 164 10.01 -17.59 16.24
C VAL A 164 10.14 -17.21 14.78
N ARG A 165 9.02 -16.85 14.18
CA ARG A 165 9.04 -16.20 12.86
C ARG A 165 9.32 -14.72 13.06
N ARG A 166 10.49 -14.27 12.67
CA ARG A 166 10.81 -12.85 12.61
C ARG A 166 10.31 -12.31 11.27
N SER A 167 9.47 -11.30 11.31
CA SER A 167 9.02 -10.59 10.12
C SER A 167 9.43 -9.13 10.20
N VAL A 168 9.82 -8.55 9.09
CA VAL A 168 10.09 -7.12 9.00
C VAL A 168 8.77 -6.38 8.92
N LEU A 169 8.59 -5.38 9.78
CA LEU A 169 7.44 -4.48 9.73
C LEU A 169 7.88 -3.12 9.20
N VAL A 170 7.20 -2.65 8.17
CA VAL A 170 7.34 -1.29 7.65
C VAL A 170 6.11 -0.51 8.09
N PHE A 171 6.27 0.33 9.10
CA PHE A 171 5.19 1.15 9.60
C PHE A 171 5.23 2.53 8.95
N TRP A 172 4.13 2.91 8.30
CA TRP A 172 3.96 4.24 7.76
C TRP A 172 3.11 5.09 8.68
N GLU A 173 3.77 5.95 9.43
CA GLU A 173 3.13 6.98 10.22
C GLU A 173 3.11 8.30 9.44
N ARG A 174 1.91 8.88 9.31
CA ARG A 174 1.73 10.17 8.65
C ARG A 174 1.60 11.27 9.70
N THR A 175 2.38 12.32 9.50
CA THR A 175 2.25 13.53 10.30
C THR A 175 1.15 14.40 9.67
N GLN A 176 0.07 14.66 10.38
CA GLN A 176 -1.07 15.45 9.89
C GLN A 176 -0.69 16.88 9.48
N THR A 177 0.38 17.42 10.04
CA THR A 177 0.89 18.77 9.77
C THR A 177 2.00 18.81 8.71
N ALA A 178 2.27 17.69 8.02
CA ALA A 178 3.33 17.63 7.02
C ALA A 178 3.01 18.52 5.80
N SER A 179 4.01 19.24 5.32
CA SER A 179 3.88 19.96 4.05
C SER A 179 3.72 18.96 2.88
N PRO A 180 3.17 19.39 1.73
CA PRO A 180 3.06 18.53 0.56
C PRO A 180 4.39 17.91 0.13
N GLU A 181 5.48 18.66 0.22
CA GLU A 181 6.84 18.20 -0.09
C GLU A 181 7.34 17.16 0.92
N GLN A 182 7.02 17.35 2.20
CA GLN A 182 7.35 16.36 3.24
C GLN A 182 6.57 15.06 3.04
N SER A 183 5.28 15.15 2.72
CA SER A 183 4.46 13.98 2.42
C SER A 183 4.97 13.20 1.19
N ASP A 184 5.43 13.93 0.19
CA ASP A 184 6.04 13.38 -1.03
C ASP A 184 7.35 12.65 -0.70
N ALA A 185 8.24 13.31 0.06
CA ALA A 185 9.50 12.73 0.49
C ALA A 185 9.30 11.48 1.38
N GLN A 186 8.34 11.51 2.29
CA GLN A 186 8.00 10.33 3.12
C GLN A 186 7.53 9.16 2.26
N ALA A 187 6.68 9.42 1.26
CA ALA A 187 6.20 8.40 0.34
C ALA A 187 7.36 7.81 -0.49
N ASP A 188 8.26 8.67 -0.98
CA ASP A 188 9.46 8.24 -1.70
C ASP A 188 10.35 7.32 -0.85
N VAL A 189 10.59 7.67 0.41
CA VAL A 189 11.40 6.88 1.36
C VAL A 189 10.75 5.52 1.61
N VAL A 190 9.48 5.49 1.98
CA VAL A 190 8.78 4.23 2.31
C VAL A 190 8.72 3.29 1.11
N VAL A 191 8.35 3.80 -0.07
CA VAL A 191 8.26 2.97 -1.28
C VAL A 191 9.63 2.49 -1.73
N THR A 192 10.67 3.33 -1.59
CA THR A 192 12.05 2.92 -1.87
C THR A 192 12.52 1.82 -0.92
N ALA A 193 12.27 1.97 0.38
CA ALA A 193 12.60 0.95 1.37
C ALA A 193 11.88 -0.38 1.08
N CYS A 194 10.59 -0.34 0.77
CA CYS A 194 9.83 -1.54 0.40
C CYS A 194 10.40 -2.23 -0.85
N ARG A 195 10.77 -1.47 -1.88
CA ARG A 195 11.39 -2.03 -3.09
C ARG A 195 12.74 -2.66 -2.80
N SER A 196 13.58 -1.98 -2.03
CA SER A 196 14.91 -2.50 -1.66
C SER A 196 14.80 -3.78 -0.83
N LEU A 197 13.82 -3.89 0.08
CA LEU A 197 13.56 -5.12 0.82
C LEU A 197 13.15 -6.27 -0.12
N LEU A 198 12.28 -6.02 -1.09
CA LEU A 198 11.89 -7.03 -2.09
C LEU A 198 13.07 -7.47 -2.97
N GLU A 199 13.91 -6.52 -3.40
CA GLU A 199 15.13 -6.81 -4.17
C GLU A 199 16.12 -7.65 -3.38
N SER A 200 16.15 -7.46 -2.05
CA SER A 200 16.97 -8.28 -1.14
C SER A 200 16.32 -9.62 -0.77
N GLY A 201 15.15 -9.94 -1.33
CA GLY A 201 14.42 -11.18 -1.05
C GLY A 201 13.76 -11.23 0.34
N VAL A 202 13.65 -10.09 1.03
CA VAL A 202 13.05 -10.01 2.36
C VAL A 202 11.55 -9.82 2.27
N GLN A 203 10.79 -10.73 2.88
CA GLN A 203 9.35 -10.57 3.04
C GLN A 203 9.06 -9.64 4.22
N PHE A 204 8.07 -8.78 4.06
CA PHE A 204 7.71 -7.82 5.09
C PHE A 204 6.21 -7.54 5.11
N THR A 205 5.77 -6.94 6.19
CA THR A 205 4.39 -6.47 6.34
C THR A 205 4.38 -4.94 6.40
N VAL A 206 3.57 -4.32 5.57
CA VAL A 206 3.34 -2.87 5.63
C VAL A 206 2.15 -2.59 6.54
N CYS A 207 2.35 -1.70 7.50
CA CYS A 207 1.33 -1.25 8.43
C CYS A 207 1.11 0.25 8.29
N TRP A 208 -0.14 0.69 8.30
CA TRP A 208 -0.50 2.11 8.28
C TRP A 208 -1.82 2.35 8.99
N ASN A 209 -2.03 3.58 9.44
CA ASN A 209 -3.33 3.99 9.96
C ASN A 209 -4.24 4.39 8.81
N ASP A 210 -5.33 3.66 8.63
CA ASP A 210 -6.36 4.01 7.65
C ASP A 210 -7.35 5.00 8.29
N ALA A 211 -7.44 6.21 7.74
CA ALA A 211 -8.31 7.24 8.27
C ALA A 211 -9.80 6.94 8.04
N GLN A 212 -10.15 6.10 7.04
CA GLN A 212 -11.54 5.72 6.79
C GLN A 212 -12.01 4.65 7.78
N GLU A 213 -11.14 3.71 8.11
CA GLU A 213 -11.46 2.61 9.03
C GLU A 213 -11.11 2.92 10.48
N GLN A 214 -10.39 4.02 10.74
CA GLN A 214 -9.84 4.41 12.06
C GLN A 214 -9.08 3.25 12.76
N GLN A 215 -8.47 2.41 11.98
CA GLN A 215 -7.74 1.22 12.44
C GLN A 215 -6.37 1.14 11.80
N CYS A 216 -5.46 0.49 12.51
CA CYS A 216 -4.18 0.10 11.92
C CYS A 216 -4.40 -1.09 10.98
N VAL A 217 -4.15 -0.87 9.71
CA VAL A 217 -4.23 -1.92 8.67
C VAL A 217 -2.84 -2.48 8.46
N SER A 218 -2.73 -3.79 8.40
CA SER A 218 -1.49 -4.50 8.11
C SER A 218 -1.67 -5.39 6.88
N GLN A 219 -0.73 -5.34 5.96
CA GLN A 219 -0.76 -6.16 4.75
C GLN A 219 0.62 -6.75 4.45
N PRO A 220 0.75 -8.09 4.35
CA PRO A 220 1.99 -8.72 3.93
C PRO A 220 2.29 -8.40 2.47
N VAL A 221 3.57 -8.19 2.15
CA VAL A 221 4.07 -7.89 0.81
C VAL A 221 5.20 -8.86 0.49
N ARG A 222 5.03 -9.61 -0.59
CA ARG A 222 5.96 -10.65 -1.04
C ARG A 222 6.47 -10.42 -2.46
N SER A 223 5.81 -9.54 -3.22
CA SER A 223 6.15 -9.24 -4.60
C SER A 223 5.98 -7.76 -4.94
N VAL A 224 6.63 -7.34 -6.03
CA VAL A 224 6.51 -5.98 -6.56
C VAL A 224 5.08 -5.68 -7.03
N ASP A 225 4.38 -6.70 -7.54
CA ASP A 225 2.99 -6.54 -7.99
C ASP A 225 2.04 -6.31 -6.81
N GLU A 226 2.25 -7.02 -5.69
CA GLU A 226 1.49 -6.80 -4.45
C GLU A 226 1.76 -5.39 -3.90
N LEU A 227 3.02 -4.94 -3.88
CA LEU A 227 3.37 -3.58 -3.49
C LEU A 227 2.67 -2.54 -4.38
N THR A 228 2.71 -2.75 -5.70
CA THR A 228 2.08 -1.84 -6.67
C THR A 228 0.56 -1.79 -6.49
N GLY A 229 -0.07 -2.93 -6.22
CA GLY A 229 -1.49 -3.02 -5.90
C GLY A 229 -1.87 -2.35 -4.58
N LEU A 230 -0.94 -2.30 -3.62
CA LEU A 230 -1.13 -1.65 -2.32
C LEU A 230 -1.01 -0.12 -2.39
N LEU A 231 -0.18 0.42 -3.29
CA LEU A 231 0.08 1.85 -3.38
C LEU A 231 -1.17 2.74 -3.44
N PRO A 232 -2.25 2.41 -4.18
CA PRO A 232 -3.46 3.23 -4.20
C PRO A 232 -4.10 3.39 -2.81
N ARG A 233 -4.05 2.36 -1.97
CA ARG A 233 -4.57 2.41 -0.60
C ARG A 233 -3.63 3.18 0.31
N LEU A 234 -2.36 2.85 0.27
CA LEU A 234 -1.31 3.47 1.06
C LEU A 234 -1.25 4.99 0.82
N LEU A 235 -1.29 5.42 -0.45
CA LEU A 235 -1.24 6.83 -0.86
C LEU A 235 -2.58 7.56 -0.73
N SER A 236 -3.66 6.88 -0.35
CA SER A 236 -4.96 7.47 -0.03
C SER A 236 -5.20 7.57 1.48
N ALA A 237 -4.37 6.91 2.29
CA ALA A 237 -4.56 6.84 3.73
C ALA A 237 -4.39 8.23 4.35
N GLY A 238 -5.48 8.80 4.81
CA GLY A 238 -5.50 9.82 5.83
C GLY A 238 -5.58 11.28 5.38
N THR A 239 -6.74 11.67 4.89
CA THR A 239 -7.29 12.98 5.27
C THR A 239 -8.59 12.69 6.01
N ALA A 240 -8.50 12.66 7.33
CA ALA A 240 -9.66 12.86 8.17
C ALA A 240 -9.99 14.34 8.17
#